data_be08841d1f7c1fc9fce97fcad452972f
#
_entry.id   be08841d1f7c1fc9fce97fcad452972f
#
_cell.length_a   1.000
_cell.length_b   1.000
_cell.length_c   1.000
_cell.angle_alpha   90.00
_cell.angle_beta   90.00
_cell.angle_gamma   90.00
#
_symmetry.space_group_name_H-M   'P 1'
#
loop_
_entity.id
_entity.type
_entity.pdbx_description
1 polymer ?
#
loop_
_entity_poly.entity_id
_entity_poly.type
_entity_poly.pdbx_seq_one_letter_code
_entity_poly.pdbx_strand_id
1 'polypeptide(L)'
;MSVQQIRLKPFLVKDPELRRQIREKLKELKPTGSRDEQYCDYSYRFEDGEERIIIKQYTNGKLQFQGVGGDLYKDILDTVIALYNSKHPNAKLSVD
;
A
#
# COMPACT_ATOMS: atom_id res chain seq x y z
N MET A 1 11.21 -15.59 11.99
CA MET A 1 11.11 -14.51 10.99
C MET A 1 11.20 -13.17 11.69
N SER A 2 11.92 -12.27 11.10
CA SER A 2 12.05 -10.94 11.67
C SER A 2 11.14 -9.97 10.93
N VAL A 3 10.43 -9.16 11.69
CA VAL A 3 9.70 -8.01 11.13
C VAL A 3 10.55 -6.78 11.31
N GLN A 4 10.41 -5.84 10.40
CA GLN A 4 11.17 -4.60 10.41
C GLN A 4 10.22 -3.42 10.22
N GLN A 5 10.62 -2.27 10.75
CA GLN A 5 9.86 -1.05 10.53
C GLN A 5 9.85 -0.72 9.04
N ILE A 6 8.65 -0.42 8.54
CA ILE A 6 8.48 -0.03 7.15
C ILE A 6 9.05 1.37 6.95
N ARG A 7 9.97 1.49 5.98
CA ARG A 7 10.67 2.75 5.70
C ARG A 7 10.47 3.24 4.28
N LEU A 8 9.49 2.70 3.59
CA LEU A 8 9.18 3.11 2.23
C LEU A 8 8.69 4.56 2.23
N LYS A 9 9.29 5.40 1.39
CA LYS A 9 8.82 6.76 1.21
C LYS A 9 7.49 6.75 0.47
N PRO A 10 6.54 7.62 0.85
CA PRO A 10 5.30 7.74 0.10
C PRO A 10 5.56 8.07 -1.36
N PHE A 11 4.76 7.51 -2.25
CA PHE A 11 4.84 7.83 -3.67
C PHE A 11 3.47 8.27 -4.18
N LEU A 12 3.46 8.94 -5.32
CA LEU A 12 2.25 9.57 -5.83
C LEU A 12 1.46 8.62 -6.72
N VAL A 13 0.19 8.47 -6.43
CA VAL A 13 -0.78 7.74 -7.24
C VAL A 13 -1.93 8.71 -7.52
N LYS A 14 -1.83 9.45 -8.63
CA LYS A 14 -2.80 10.48 -8.97
C LYS A 14 -3.87 10.01 -9.95
N ASP A 15 -3.58 8.97 -10.72
CA ASP A 15 -4.53 8.43 -11.69
C ASP A 15 -5.69 7.76 -10.94
N PRO A 16 -6.94 8.23 -11.14
CA PRO A 16 -8.09 7.66 -10.44
C PRO A 16 -8.29 6.17 -10.73
N GLU A 17 -8.01 5.74 -11.95
CA GLU A 17 -8.17 4.33 -12.32
C GLU A 17 -7.15 3.46 -11.59
N LEU A 18 -5.91 3.93 -11.49
CA LEU A 18 -4.88 3.20 -10.76
C LEU A 18 -5.21 3.12 -9.28
N ARG A 19 -5.70 4.23 -8.68
CA ARG A 19 -6.14 4.22 -7.29
C ARG A 19 -7.23 3.18 -7.07
N ARG A 20 -8.21 3.11 -7.99
CA ARG A 20 -9.29 2.13 -7.91
C ARG A 20 -8.76 0.71 -7.98
N GLN A 21 -7.86 0.45 -8.90
CA GLN A 21 -7.28 -0.88 -9.07
C GLN A 21 -6.49 -1.31 -7.83
N ILE A 22 -5.70 -0.41 -7.27
CA ILE A 22 -4.94 -0.69 -6.05
C ILE A 22 -5.89 -0.97 -4.89
N ARG A 23 -6.91 -0.13 -4.73
CA ARG A 23 -7.89 -0.29 -3.66
C ARG A 23 -8.60 -1.64 -3.75
N GLU A 24 -9.06 -2.01 -4.95
CA GLU A 24 -9.74 -3.28 -5.15
C GLU A 24 -8.82 -4.47 -4.85
N LYS A 25 -7.57 -4.37 -5.26
CA LYS A 25 -6.60 -5.42 -4.98
C LYS A 25 -6.34 -5.57 -3.50
N LEU A 26 -6.22 -4.47 -2.79
CA LEU A 26 -6.04 -4.50 -1.34
C LEU A 26 -7.26 -5.11 -0.64
N LYS A 27 -8.47 -4.81 -1.12
CA LYS A 27 -9.68 -5.44 -0.58
C LYS A 27 -9.68 -6.94 -0.79
N GLU A 28 -9.20 -7.41 -1.93
CA GLU A 28 -9.12 -8.85 -2.21
C GLU A 28 -8.18 -9.56 -1.24
N LEU A 29 -7.17 -8.86 -0.74
CA LEU A 29 -6.22 -9.41 0.22
C LEU A 29 -6.80 -9.47 1.64
N LYS A 30 -8.05 -9.05 1.82
CA LYS A 30 -8.81 -9.12 3.07
C LYS A 30 -8.14 -8.38 4.22
N PRO A 31 -8.20 -7.04 4.21
CA PRO A 31 -7.66 -6.26 5.33
C PRO A 31 -8.29 -6.65 6.67
N THR A 32 -7.50 -6.59 7.71
CA THR A 32 -8.00 -6.82 9.07
C THR A 32 -8.97 -5.73 9.49
N GLY A 33 -8.78 -4.51 8.99
CA GLY A 33 -9.67 -3.40 9.28
C GLY A 33 -9.51 -2.27 8.29
N SER A 34 -10.44 -1.33 8.36
CA SER A 34 -10.38 -0.11 7.58
C SER A 34 -10.83 1.06 8.44
N ARG A 35 -10.38 2.27 8.10
CA ARG A 35 -10.78 3.48 8.80
C ARG A 35 -11.10 4.56 7.80
N ASP A 36 -12.11 5.36 8.12
CA ASP A 36 -12.35 6.60 7.42
C ASP A 36 -11.51 7.68 8.09
N GLU A 37 -10.57 8.23 7.35
CA GLU A 37 -9.71 9.29 7.86
C GLU A 37 -9.83 10.51 6.96
N GLN A 38 -9.75 11.68 7.59
CA GLN A 38 -9.78 12.93 6.86
C GLN A 38 -8.61 12.99 5.88
N TYR A 39 -8.89 13.46 4.66
CA TYR A 39 -7.91 13.57 3.57
C TYR A 39 -7.41 12.23 3.02
N CYS A 40 -8.08 11.13 3.34
CA CYS A 40 -7.76 9.81 2.79
C CYS A 40 -8.93 9.26 1.98
N ASP A 41 -8.62 8.73 0.79
CA ASP A 41 -9.60 8.00 -0.01
C ASP A 41 -9.92 6.67 0.66
N TYR A 42 -8.92 6.03 1.24
CA TYR A 42 -9.07 4.81 2.01
C TYR A 42 -7.89 4.63 2.92
N SER A 43 -8.10 3.84 3.98
CA SER A 43 -7.06 3.42 4.90
C SER A 43 -7.34 1.98 5.30
N TYR A 44 -6.39 1.09 5.03
CA TYR A 44 -6.53 -0.32 5.33
C TYR A 44 -5.43 -0.77 6.28
N ARG A 45 -5.80 -1.68 7.17
CA ARG A 45 -4.87 -2.28 8.11
C ARG A 45 -4.82 -3.79 7.87
N PHE A 46 -3.60 -4.31 7.82
CA PHE A 46 -3.36 -5.75 7.74
C PHE A 46 -2.55 -6.15 8.96
N GLU A 47 -3.04 -7.11 9.70
CA GLU A 47 -2.35 -7.64 10.87
C GLU A 47 -2.21 -9.14 10.75
N ASP A 48 -0.99 -9.64 10.97
CA ASP A 48 -0.70 -11.06 10.94
C ASP A 48 0.50 -11.32 11.85
N GLY A 49 0.22 -11.92 13.03
CA GLY A 49 1.26 -12.14 14.01
C GLY A 49 1.88 -10.82 14.46
N GLU A 50 3.18 -10.68 14.22
CA GLU A 50 3.91 -9.46 14.58
C GLU A 50 3.82 -8.38 13.53
N GLU A 51 3.33 -8.69 12.33
CA GLU A 51 3.21 -7.71 11.27
C GLU A 51 1.97 -6.83 11.49
N ARG A 52 2.16 -5.54 11.29
CA ARG A 52 1.06 -4.57 11.29
C ARG A 52 1.34 -3.56 10.20
N ILE A 53 0.55 -3.59 9.15
CA ILE A 53 0.75 -2.75 7.98
C ILE A 53 -0.45 -1.85 7.84
N ILE A 54 -0.22 -0.55 7.76
CA ILE A 54 -1.28 0.43 7.52
C ILE A 54 -0.98 1.11 6.20
N ILE A 55 -1.95 1.07 5.29
CA ILE A 55 -1.83 1.64 3.96
C ILE A 55 -2.86 2.76 3.82
N LYS A 56 -2.38 3.96 3.52
CA LYS A 56 -3.22 5.14 3.39
C LYS A 56 -3.04 5.77 2.02
N GLN A 57 -4.16 5.94 1.32
CA GLN A 57 -4.18 6.70 0.07
C GLN A 57 -4.74 8.08 0.37
N TYR A 58 -3.88 9.08 0.36
CA TYR A 58 -4.30 10.46 0.61
C TYR A 58 -4.93 11.07 -0.65
N THR A 59 -5.84 12.02 -0.43
CA THR A 59 -6.54 12.69 -1.53
C THR A 59 -5.59 13.50 -2.41
N ASN A 60 -4.44 13.93 -1.87
CA ASN A 60 -3.43 14.64 -2.65
C ASN A 60 -2.60 13.72 -3.55
N GLY A 61 -2.84 12.42 -3.51
CA GLY A 61 -2.15 11.44 -4.33
C GLY A 61 -1.15 10.56 -3.60
N LYS A 62 -0.71 10.94 -2.43
CA LYS A 62 0.29 10.15 -1.70
C LYS A 62 -0.27 8.82 -1.27
N LEU A 63 0.45 7.75 -1.55
CA LEU A 63 0.18 6.42 -1.03
C LEU A 63 1.27 6.09 -0.03
N GLN A 64 0.87 5.83 1.21
CA GLN A 64 1.80 5.64 2.32
C GLN A 64 1.62 4.26 2.94
N PHE A 65 2.74 3.60 3.19
CA PHE A 65 2.81 2.35 3.94
C PHE A 65 3.51 2.62 5.26
N GLN A 66 2.95 2.18 6.37
CA GLN A 66 3.56 2.37 7.67
C GLN A 66 3.32 1.17 8.58
N GLY A 67 4.09 1.06 9.64
CA GLY A 67 4.01 -0.01 10.61
C GLY A 67 5.24 -0.89 10.62
N VAL A 68 5.05 -2.17 10.91
CA VAL A 68 6.13 -3.16 10.88
C VAL A 68 5.72 -4.30 9.96
N GLY A 69 6.63 -4.73 9.11
CA GLY A 69 6.31 -5.72 8.10
C GLY A 69 7.39 -6.74 7.88
N GLY A 70 6.99 -7.87 7.32
CA GLY A 70 7.84 -8.97 6.91
C GLY A 70 7.32 -9.53 5.59
N ASP A 71 7.07 -10.84 5.53
CA ASP A 71 6.65 -11.50 4.29
C ASP A 71 5.31 -10.99 3.77
N LEU A 72 4.34 -10.78 4.66
CA LEU A 72 3.04 -10.25 4.25
C LEU A 72 3.19 -8.86 3.61
N TYR A 73 3.99 -8.01 4.22
CA TYR A 73 4.26 -6.68 3.68
C TYR A 73 4.87 -6.76 2.28
N LYS A 74 5.85 -7.65 2.10
CA LYS A 74 6.49 -7.81 0.78
C LYS A 74 5.49 -8.21 -0.27
N ASP A 75 4.60 -9.14 0.02
CA ASP A 75 3.59 -9.60 -0.92
C ASP A 75 2.63 -8.48 -1.30
N ILE A 76 2.18 -7.72 -0.32
CA ILE A 76 1.27 -6.59 -0.56
C ILE A 76 1.98 -5.52 -1.39
N LEU A 77 3.19 -5.18 -1.00
CA LEU A 77 3.95 -4.13 -1.69
C LEU A 77 4.27 -4.52 -3.12
N ASP A 78 4.69 -5.76 -3.36
CA ASP A 78 4.98 -6.24 -4.70
C ASP A 78 3.74 -6.16 -5.60
N THR A 79 2.58 -6.49 -5.05
CA THR A 79 1.31 -6.40 -5.78
C THR A 79 1.01 -4.95 -6.19
N VAL A 80 1.15 -4.03 -5.25
CA VAL A 80 0.89 -2.61 -5.50
C VAL A 80 1.89 -2.05 -6.52
N ILE A 81 3.16 -2.39 -6.37
CA ILE A 81 4.20 -1.90 -7.27
C ILE A 81 4.01 -2.47 -8.67
N ALA A 82 3.60 -3.72 -8.79
CA ALA A 82 3.31 -4.30 -10.10
C ALA A 82 2.20 -3.53 -10.82
N LEU A 83 1.15 -3.17 -10.10
CA LEU A 83 0.07 -2.36 -10.68
C LEU A 83 0.57 -0.96 -11.08
N TYR A 84 1.35 -0.34 -10.21
CA TYR A 84 1.91 0.98 -10.51
C TYR A 84 2.79 0.94 -11.76
N ASN A 85 3.70 -0.03 -11.84
CA ASN A 85 4.63 -0.12 -12.96
C ASN A 85 3.92 -0.47 -14.28
N SER A 86 2.81 -1.18 -14.19
CA SER A 86 1.97 -1.48 -15.35
C SER A 86 1.41 -0.21 -15.99
N LYS A 87 1.11 0.80 -15.18
CA LYS A 87 0.59 2.09 -15.66
C LYS A 87 1.68 3.11 -15.95
N HIS A 88 2.87 2.93 -15.39
CA HIS A 88 3.98 3.87 -15.52
C HIS A 88 5.26 3.14 -15.90
N PRO A 89 5.30 2.55 -17.13
CA PRO A 89 6.44 1.71 -17.50
C PRO A 89 7.77 2.46 -17.59
N ASN A 90 7.72 3.79 -17.76
CA ASN A 90 8.93 4.61 -17.86
C ASN A 90 9.39 5.15 -16.50
N ALA A 91 8.59 4.99 -15.46
CA ALA A 91 8.88 5.52 -14.12
C ALA A 91 8.75 4.40 -13.10
N LYS A 92 9.45 3.29 -13.34
CA LYS A 92 9.35 2.11 -12.51
C LYS A 92 9.77 2.38 -11.08
N LEU A 93 8.92 1.99 -10.14
CA LEU A 93 9.30 1.97 -8.74
C LEU A 93 10.05 0.67 -8.44
N SER A 94 11.06 0.79 -7.62
CA SER A 94 11.75 -0.38 -7.08
C SER A 94 11.76 -0.29 -5.57
N VAL A 95 11.73 -1.43 -4.93
CA VAL A 95 11.85 -1.54 -3.48
C VAL A 95 13.22 -2.08 -3.17
N ASP A 96 14.00 -1.29 -2.54
CA ASP A 96 15.32 -1.72 -2.09
C ASP A 96 15.32 -1.92 -0.58
#